data_b8a3b0baf19cd8dc7d0a072f11eb4c9d
#
_entry.id   b8a3b0baf19cd8dc7d0a072f11eb4c9d
#
_cell.length_a   1.000
_cell.length_b   1.000
_cell.length_c   1.000
_cell.angle_alpha   90.00
_cell.angle_beta   90.00
_cell.angle_gamma   90.00
#
_symmetry.space_group_name_H-M   'P 1'
#
loop_
_entity.id
_entity.type
_entity.pdbx_description
1 polymer ?
#
loop_
_entity_poly.entity_id
_entity_poly.type
_entity_poly.pdbx_seq_one_letter_code
_entity_poly.pdbx_strand_id
1 'polypeptide(L)'
;MQKLLFRIVVVTSFILAGFSVSLNASQIEIVAKLPSETPPGNITIAPDGRIFLSVHGFYNKPVKVVELLKNGLTRPYPTEEWAYAPDNGTIGLYGVLGLNVDAKGILWLLDTSSADRAGRLIGWDTRSEQLHRIIYLAKPIISDRSFLNDLAIDLKHNAVYVADTGMEAIIVVDLSTGQARRVLEGSKFTKAEKLDMIIDGKRVEMNGQPVRLGVNPITIDSQNEYLYWGAMSGKAIYRISTKHINNEQLTDSDLKKHIEYYGEKPISDGITIDDDHNVYITSITEDAIGVLRPDGSYETLFQDDLLSWPDGFAVGLDNYIYVTINELHRSPELNDGQDHSQNEFKVMRFEALSTAQPGR
;
A
#
# COMPACT_ATOMS: atom_id res chain seq x y z
N MET A 1 -80.55 44.58 -11.54
CA MET A 1 -79.27 44.71 -12.26
C MET A 1 -78.14 44.30 -11.35
N GLN A 2 -77.77 43.00 -11.36
CA GLN A 2 -76.64 42.45 -10.57
C GLN A 2 -75.42 42.31 -11.49
N LYS A 3 -74.32 42.98 -11.14
CA LYS A 3 -73.00 42.84 -11.82
C LYS A 3 -72.24 41.66 -11.27
N LEU A 4 -72.00 40.66 -12.14
CA LEU A 4 -71.21 39.51 -11.86
C LEU A 4 -69.71 39.88 -12.04
N LEU A 5 -68.94 39.83 -11.00
CA LEU A 5 -67.48 40.00 -11.07
C LEU A 5 -66.78 38.61 -11.26
N PHE A 6 -66.19 38.42 -12.42
CA PHE A 6 -65.27 37.27 -12.65
C PHE A 6 -63.95 37.56 -12.07
N ARG A 7 -63.52 36.74 -11.09
CA ARG A 7 -62.11 36.71 -10.61
C ARG A 7 -61.33 35.70 -11.45
N ILE A 8 -60.36 36.19 -12.20
CA ILE A 8 -59.33 35.34 -12.87
C ILE A 8 -58.29 34.94 -11.86
N VAL A 9 -58.17 33.64 -11.58
CA VAL A 9 -57.11 33.08 -10.81
C VAL A 9 -55.96 32.66 -11.77
N VAL A 10 -54.85 33.37 -11.77
CA VAL A 10 -53.65 33.00 -12.49
C VAL A 10 -52.87 32.00 -11.65
N VAL A 11 -52.85 30.75 -12.06
CA VAL A 11 -51.99 29.71 -11.49
C VAL A 11 -50.64 29.77 -12.18
N THR A 12 -49.64 30.29 -11.47
CA THR A 12 -48.25 30.28 -11.95
C THR A 12 -47.63 28.96 -11.55
N SER A 13 -47.48 28.04 -12.51
CA SER A 13 -46.74 26.78 -12.31
C SER A 13 -45.26 27.06 -12.34
N PHE A 14 -44.59 26.92 -11.20
CA PHE A 14 -43.14 26.87 -11.13
C PHE A 14 -42.67 25.47 -11.56
N ILE A 15 -42.05 25.40 -12.75
CA ILE A 15 -41.31 24.18 -13.17
C ILE A 15 -39.93 24.23 -12.46
N LEU A 16 -39.80 23.44 -11.42
CA LEU A 16 -38.47 23.13 -10.87
C LEU A 16 -37.74 22.21 -11.88
N ALA A 17 -36.83 22.79 -12.65
CA ALA A 17 -35.87 22.02 -13.41
C ALA A 17 -34.91 21.39 -12.40
N GLY A 18 -35.12 20.11 -12.06
CA GLY A 18 -34.19 19.31 -11.30
C GLY A 18 -32.94 19.11 -12.17
N PHE A 19 -31.83 19.78 -11.83
CA PHE A 19 -30.51 19.41 -12.33
C PHE A 19 -30.15 18.07 -11.67
N SER A 20 -30.35 16.97 -12.39
CA SER A 20 -29.74 15.71 -12.07
C SER A 20 -28.24 15.87 -12.35
N VAL A 21 -27.46 16.15 -11.34
CA VAL A 21 -26.01 15.93 -11.40
C VAL A 21 -25.86 14.42 -11.49
N SER A 22 -25.59 13.90 -12.68
CA SER A 22 -25.06 12.54 -12.84
C SER A 22 -23.70 12.56 -12.17
N LEU A 23 -23.62 12.06 -10.95
CA LEU A 23 -22.34 11.57 -10.43
C LEU A 23 -21.90 10.48 -11.41
N ASN A 24 -20.94 10.78 -12.26
CA ASN A 24 -20.20 9.74 -12.96
C ASN A 24 -19.60 8.89 -11.85
N ALA A 25 -20.11 7.68 -11.65
CA ALA A 25 -19.44 6.70 -10.85
C ALA A 25 -18.01 6.58 -11.41
N SER A 26 -17.00 6.90 -10.63
CA SER A 26 -15.62 6.75 -11.06
C SER A 26 -15.44 5.29 -11.50
N GLN A 27 -14.89 5.10 -12.69
CA GLN A 27 -14.64 3.76 -13.22
C GLN A 27 -13.23 3.35 -12.83
N ILE A 28 -13.08 2.10 -12.43
CA ILE A 28 -11.75 1.50 -12.32
C ILE A 28 -11.36 0.96 -13.70
N GLU A 29 -10.16 1.26 -14.16
CA GLU A 29 -9.69 0.90 -15.50
C GLU A 29 -8.35 0.14 -15.47
N ILE A 30 -8.16 -0.76 -16.42
CA ILE A 30 -6.91 -1.50 -16.58
C ILE A 30 -5.88 -0.60 -17.26
N VAL A 31 -4.77 -0.33 -16.59
CA VAL A 31 -3.61 0.40 -17.14
C VAL A 31 -2.71 -0.54 -17.93
N ALA A 32 -2.43 -1.72 -17.36
CA ALA A 32 -1.60 -2.73 -18.01
C ALA A 32 -1.97 -4.14 -17.53
N LYS A 33 -1.91 -5.10 -18.45
CA LYS A 33 -1.83 -6.53 -18.13
C LYS A 33 -0.35 -6.90 -18.07
N LEU A 34 0.06 -7.57 -17.00
CA LEU A 34 1.44 -7.92 -16.76
C LEU A 34 1.71 -9.36 -17.20
N PRO A 35 2.93 -9.67 -17.68
CA PRO A 35 3.29 -11.03 -18.05
C PRO A 35 3.43 -11.92 -16.81
N SER A 36 3.31 -13.23 -16.97
CA SER A 36 3.47 -14.24 -15.94
C SER A 36 4.81 -14.17 -15.19
N GLU A 37 5.82 -13.57 -15.82
CA GLU A 37 7.17 -13.40 -15.25
C GLU A 37 7.25 -12.25 -14.23
N THR A 38 6.25 -11.37 -14.19
CA THR A 38 6.24 -10.19 -13.34
C THR A 38 4.92 -10.05 -12.55
N PRO A 39 4.53 -11.08 -11.74
CA PRO A 39 3.43 -10.93 -10.80
C PRO A 39 3.75 -9.78 -9.85
N PRO A 40 2.94 -8.71 -9.80
CA PRO A 40 3.30 -7.53 -9.05
C PRO A 40 3.10 -7.76 -7.55
N GLY A 41 3.96 -7.14 -6.73
CA GLY A 41 3.68 -6.84 -5.33
C GLY A 41 3.22 -5.40 -5.22
N ASN A 42 4.05 -4.56 -4.64
CA ASN A 42 3.76 -3.14 -4.47
C ASN A 42 4.08 -2.32 -5.75
N ILE A 43 3.59 -1.09 -5.80
CA ILE A 43 3.73 -0.13 -6.91
C ILE A 43 4.14 1.25 -6.37
N THR A 44 4.92 1.98 -7.15
CA THR A 44 5.18 3.40 -6.89
C THR A 44 5.35 4.18 -8.20
N ILE A 45 5.08 5.48 -8.15
CA ILE A 45 5.17 6.38 -9.31
C ILE A 45 6.11 7.53 -8.98
N ALA A 46 7.15 7.68 -9.80
CA ALA A 46 8.14 8.73 -9.65
C ALA A 46 7.62 10.10 -10.08
N PRO A 47 8.25 11.20 -9.62
CA PRO A 47 7.87 12.56 -10.02
C PRO A 47 7.93 12.85 -11.53
N ASP A 48 8.60 12.01 -12.31
CA ASP A 48 8.65 12.07 -13.78
C ASP A 48 7.59 11.18 -14.47
N GLY A 49 6.76 10.50 -13.68
CA GLY A 49 5.67 9.64 -14.15
C GLY A 49 6.08 8.21 -14.48
N ARG A 50 7.32 7.79 -14.20
CA ARG A 50 7.73 6.39 -14.34
C ARG A 50 7.11 5.54 -13.23
N ILE A 51 6.71 4.33 -13.59
CA ILE A 51 6.05 3.37 -12.70
C ILE A 51 7.02 2.24 -12.39
N PHE A 52 7.22 1.95 -11.10
CA PHE A 52 8.03 0.84 -10.64
C PHE A 52 7.19 -0.14 -9.85
N LEU A 53 7.44 -1.43 -10.07
CA LEU A 53 6.76 -2.54 -9.43
C LEU A 53 7.78 -3.46 -8.76
N SER A 54 7.49 -3.88 -7.54
CA SER A 54 8.14 -5.09 -7.03
C SER A 54 7.50 -6.33 -7.66
N VAL A 55 8.28 -7.39 -7.82
CA VAL A 55 7.79 -8.70 -8.26
C VAL A 55 7.63 -9.56 -7.02
N HIS A 56 6.40 -10.01 -6.77
CA HIS A 56 6.04 -10.63 -5.50
C HIS A 56 6.79 -11.95 -5.26
N GLY A 57 7.49 -12.03 -4.13
CA GLY A 57 8.38 -13.14 -3.79
C GLY A 57 7.71 -14.52 -3.75
N PHE A 58 6.40 -14.58 -3.46
CA PHE A 58 5.64 -15.84 -3.37
C PHE A 58 5.48 -16.57 -4.70
N TYR A 59 5.80 -15.91 -5.82
CA TYR A 59 5.84 -16.52 -7.16
C TYR A 59 7.23 -17.02 -7.56
N ASN A 60 8.25 -16.85 -6.69
CA ASN A 60 9.62 -17.33 -6.92
C ASN A 60 10.25 -16.90 -8.26
N LYS A 61 9.88 -15.71 -8.76
CA LYS A 61 10.45 -15.20 -10.02
C LYS A 61 11.86 -14.65 -9.80
N PRO A 62 12.75 -14.77 -10.81
CA PRO A 62 14.15 -14.34 -10.67
C PRO A 62 14.28 -12.81 -10.54
N VAL A 63 13.55 -12.04 -11.34
CA VAL A 63 13.54 -10.56 -11.27
C VAL A 63 12.79 -10.09 -10.01
N LYS A 64 13.30 -9.05 -9.35
CA LYS A 64 12.74 -8.55 -8.08
C LYS A 64 12.03 -7.21 -8.19
N VAL A 65 12.48 -6.37 -9.09
CA VAL A 65 11.88 -5.06 -9.37
C VAL A 65 11.91 -4.81 -10.87
N VAL A 66 10.85 -4.22 -11.37
CA VAL A 66 10.71 -3.83 -12.78
C VAL A 66 10.16 -2.41 -12.92
N GLU A 67 10.49 -1.76 -14.01
CA GLU A 67 9.80 -0.57 -14.49
C GLU A 67 8.70 -0.99 -15.47
N LEU A 68 7.49 -0.50 -15.28
CA LEU A 68 6.39 -0.63 -16.23
C LEU A 68 6.48 0.48 -17.27
N LEU A 69 6.69 0.11 -18.51
CA LEU A 69 6.82 1.04 -19.62
C LEU A 69 5.45 1.46 -20.16
N LYS A 70 5.39 2.61 -20.84
CA LYS A 70 4.15 3.16 -21.42
C LYS A 70 3.46 2.23 -22.44
N ASN A 71 4.18 1.29 -23.01
CA ASN A 71 3.64 0.28 -23.95
C ASN A 71 3.11 -0.97 -23.24
N GLY A 72 3.09 -0.99 -21.90
CA GLY A 72 2.63 -2.12 -21.08
C GLY A 72 3.69 -3.23 -20.87
N LEU A 73 4.88 -3.09 -21.44
CA LEU A 73 5.99 -4.02 -21.19
C LEU A 73 6.70 -3.67 -19.89
N THR A 74 7.40 -4.63 -19.32
CA THR A 74 8.25 -4.45 -18.15
C THR A 74 9.73 -4.59 -18.52
N ARG A 75 10.60 -3.89 -17.78
CA ARG A 75 12.03 -4.11 -17.85
C ARG A 75 12.63 -4.17 -16.46
N PRO A 76 13.69 -4.98 -16.23
CA PRO A 76 14.41 -5.04 -14.97
C PRO A 76 14.87 -3.65 -14.49
N TYR A 77 14.74 -3.37 -13.18
CA TYR A 77 15.13 -2.10 -12.59
C TYR A 77 15.69 -2.31 -11.16
N PRO A 78 16.66 -1.51 -10.67
CA PRO A 78 17.27 -0.30 -11.29
C PRO A 78 18.19 -0.56 -12.49
N THR A 79 18.91 -1.66 -12.48
CA THR A 79 19.74 -2.14 -13.60
C THR A 79 19.58 -3.66 -13.71
N GLU A 80 20.02 -4.27 -14.81
CA GLU A 80 20.04 -5.74 -14.95
C GLU A 80 20.74 -6.40 -13.75
N GLU A 81 21.87 -5.84 -13.30
CA GLU A 81 22.64 -6.41 -12.20
C GLU A 81 21.90 -6.28 -10.86
N TRP A 82 21.22 -5.16 -10.61
CA TRP A 82 20.48 -4.92 -9.38
C TRP A 82 19.14 -5.65 -9.31
N ALA A 83 18.47 -5.85 -10.43
CA ALA A 83 17.11 -6.39 -10.46
C ALA A 83 17.02 -7.88 -10.07
N TYR A 84 18.12 -8.58 -9.99
CA TYR A 84 18.19 -10.00 -9.67
C TYR A 84 18.97 -10.26 -8.39
N ALA A 85 18.79 -11.46 -7.79
CA ALA A 85 19.57 -11.86 -6.66
C ALA A 85 21.06 -12.00 -7.06
N PRO A 86 22.00 -11.53 -6.24
CA PRO A 86 23.41 -11.61 -6.57
C PRO A 86 23.91 -13.06 -6.51
N ASP A 87 24.67 -13.49 -7.52
CA ASP A 87 25.38 -14.77 -7.49
C ASP A 87 26.51 -14.73 -6.46
N ASN A 88 27.24 -13.61 -6.42
CA ASN A 88 28.30 -13.34 -5.46
C ASN A 88 28.37 -11.83 -5.17
N GLY A 89 28.64 -11.47 -3.92
CA GLY A 89 28.83 -10.07 -3.53
C GLY A 89 27.56 -9.39 -2.99
N THR A 90 27.47 -8.07 -3.14
CA THR A 90 26.45 -7.22 -2.50
C THR A 90 25.53 -6.51 -3.49
N ILE A 91 25.83 -6.54 -4.79
CA ILE A 91 25.02 -5.93 -5.82
C ILE A 91 23.92 -6.91 -6.22
N GLY A 92 22.68 -6.42 -6.23
CA GLY A 92 21.49 -7.23 -6.52
C GLY A 92 20.47 -7.19 -5.39
N LEU A 93 19.25 -7.60 -5.69
CA LEU A 93 18.11 -7.63 -4.77
C LEU A 93 17.72 -9.09 -4.51
N TYR A 94 17.59 -9.45 -3.24
CA TYR A 94 17.15 -10.79 -2.86
C TYR A 94 15.65 -10.98 -2.91
N GLY A 95 14.90 -9.92 -2.55
CA GLY A 95 13.45 -9.89 -2.61
C GLY A 95 12.93 -8.54 -2.13
N VAL A 96 12.09 -7.92 -2.91
CA VAL A 96 11.49 -6.62 -2.57
C VAL A 96 9.98 -6.78 -2.58
N LEU A 97 9.32 -6.39 -1.47
CA LEU A 97 7.89 -6.21 -1.41
C LEU A 97 7.58 -4.72 -1.38
N GLY A 98 7.89 -4.04 -0.26
CA GLY A 98 7.71 -2.61 -0.15
C GLY A 98 8.70 -1.82 -1.00
N LEU A 99 8.17 -0.87 -1.77
CA LEU A 99 8.96 0.12 -2.48
C LEU A 99 8.19 1.44 -2.58
N ASN A 100 8.89 2.57 -2.49
CA ASN A 100 8.26 3.87 -2.66
C ASN A 100 9.27 4.91 -3.19
N VAL A 101 8.81 5.83 -4.05
CA VAL A 101 9.61 6.95 -4.55
C VAL A 101 9.25 8.21 -3.77
N ASP A 102 10.23 8.84 -3.18
CA ASP A 102 10.04 10.11 -2.50
C ASP A 102 9.94 11.32 -3.47
N ALA A 103 9.51 12.47 -2.95
CA ALA A 103 9.37 13.69 -3.74
C ALA A 103 10.70 14.22 -4.32
N LYS A 104 11.85 13.71 -3.86
CA LYS A 104 13.17 14.01 -4.42
C LYS A 104 13.56 13.08 -5.55
N GLY A 105 12.70 12.09 -5.87
CA GLY A 105 12.96 11.09 -6.91
C GLY A 105 13.90 9.96 -6.45
N ILE A 106 14.03 9.73 -5.15
CA ILE A 106 14.76 8.58 -4.63
C ILE A 106 13.78 7.43 -4.47
N LEU A 107 13.99 6.35 -5.21
CA LEU A 107 13.27 5.08 -5.05
C LEU A 107 13.88 4.32 -3.88
N TRP A 108 13.09 4.11 -2.85
CA TRP A 108 13.44 3.31 -1.69
C TRP A 108 12.91 1.89 -1.87
N LEU A 109 13.83 0.93 -1.86
CA LEU A 109 13.56 -0.50 -2.03
C LEU A 109 13.83 -1.20 -0.69
N LEU A 110 12.81 -1.88 -0.16
CA LEU A 110 12.93 -2.65 1.07
C LEU A 110 13.31 -4.10 0.72
N ASP A 111 14.60 -4.36 0.70
CA ASP A 111 15.13 -5.68 0.35
C ASP A 111 15.15 -6.61 1.55
N THR A 112 14.61 -7.79 1.39
CA THR A 112 14.28 -8.73 2.47
C THR A 112 15.51 -9.28 3.19
N SER A 113 15.30 -9.62 4.47
CA SER A 113 16.27 -10.28 5.31
C SER A 113 16.14 -11.81 5.26
N SER A 114 17.17 -12.50 5.80
CA SER A 114 17.11 -13.92 6.13
C SER A 114 17.88 -14.17 7.43
N ALA A 115 17.92 -15.42 7.91
CA ALA A 115 18.68 -15.79 9.10
C ALA A 115 20.16 -15.34 9.03
N ASP A 116 20.74 -15.43 7.83
CA ASP A 116 22.16 -15.15 7.57
C ASP A 116 22.42 -13.81 6.86
N ARG A 117 21.37 -12.99 6.65
CA ARG A 117 21.49 -11.76 5.90
C ARG A 117 20.63 -10.65 6.50
N ALA A 118 21.25 -9.48 6.70
CA ALA A 118 20.54 -8.26 7.07
C ALA A 118 19.55 -7.85 5.97
N GLY A 119 18.42 -7.27 6.36
CA GLY A 119 17.58 -6.51 5.47
C GLY A 119 18.27 -5.23 5.02
N ARG A 120 17.87 -4.69 3.88
CA ARG A 120 18.43 -3.44 3.36
C ARG A 120 17.32 -2.48 2.95
N LEU A 121 17.45 -1.23 3.32
CA LEU A 121 16.73 -0.12 2.72
C LEU A 121 17.66 0.52 1.69
N ILE A 122 17.37 0.36 0.40
CA ILE A 122 18.22 0.80 -0.70
C ILE A 122 17.57 2.00 -1.36
N GLY A 123 18.24 3.14 -1.34
CA GLY A 123 17.83 4.35 -2.06
C GLY A 123 18.50 4.39 -3.44
N TRP A 124 17.71 4.54 -4.48
CA TRP A 124 18.17 4.71 -5.86
C TRP A 124 17.68 6.03 -6.42
N ASP A 125 18.58 6.90 -6.87
CA ASP A 125 18.18 8.16 -7.52
C ASP A 125 17.71 7.88 -8.96
N THR A 126 16.41 7.98 -9.18
CA THR A 126 15.77 7.69 -10.47
C THR A 126 16.09 8.73 -11.56
N ARG A 127 16.64 9.90 -11.21
CA ARG A 127 17.01 10.96 -12.16
C ARG A 127 18.43 10.81 -12.68
N SER A 128 19.35 10.46 -11.78
CA SER A 128 20.76 10.21 -12.15
C SER A 128 21.05 8.75 -12.50
N GLU A 129 20.11 7.84 -12.23
CA GLU A 129 20.25 6.38 -12.37
C GLU A 129 21.46 5.85 -11.59
N GLN A 130 21.58 6.27 -10.34
CA GLN A 130 22.69 5.88 -9.48
C GLN A 130 22.22 5.46 -8.10
N LEU A 131 23.00 4.58 -7.48
CA LEU A 131 22.83 4.23 -6.09
C LEU A 131 22.98 5.49 -5.22
N HIS A 132 21.91 5.85 -4.51
CA HIS A 132 21.92 6.96 -3.56
C HIS A 132 22.49 6.52 -2.21
N ARG A 133 21.96 5.41 -1.65
CA ARG A 133 22.33 4.94 -0.31
C ARG A 133 21.89 3.51 -0.05
N ILE A 134 22.61 2.82 0.85
CA ILE A 134 22.18 1.55 1.47
C ILE A 134 22.19 1.73 2.99
N ILE A 135 21.08 1.38 3.64
CA ILE A 135 20.97 1.26 5.09
C ILE A 135 20.72 -0.21 5.43
N TYR A 136 21.56 -0.79 6.26
CA TYR A 136 21.42 -2.18 6.67
C TYR A 136 20.58 -2.29 7.94
N LEU A 137 19.55 -3.12 7.86
CA LEU A 137 18.71 -3.50 8.99
C LEU A 137 19.19 -4.85 9.52
N ALA A 138 20.06 -4.79 10.52
CA ALA A 138 20.70 -5.96 11.11
C ALA A 138 20.16 -6.27 12.51
N LYS A 139 20.51 -7.42 13.06
CA LYS A 139 20.23 -7.75 14.47
C LYS A 139 20.92 -6.72 15.40
N PRO A 140 20.29 -6.24 16.47
CA PRO A 140 19.01 -6.73 17.04
C PRO A 140 17.76 -6.03 16.47
N ILE A 141 17.88 -5.10 15.50
CA ILE A 141 16.73 -4.38 14.94
C ILE A 141 15.78 -5.36 14.24
N ILE A 142 16.31 -6.30 13.50
CA ILE A 142 15.55 -7.41 12.93
C ILE A 142 15.86 -8.71 13.65
N SER A 143 15.04 -9.73 13.47
CA SER A 143 15.22 -11.09 13.95
C SER A 143 15.10 -12.11 12.82
N ASP A 144 15.32 -13.39 13.10
CA ASP A 144 15.14 -14.47 12.12
C ASP A 144 13.67 -14.65 11.68
N ARG A 145 12.72 -14.06 12.42
CA ARG A 145 11.30 -14.06 12.09
C ARG A 145 10.82 -12.77 11.45
N SER A 146 11.70 -11.78 11.29
CA SER A 146 11.34 -10.52 10.63
C SER A 146 10.92 -10.77 9.19
N PHE A 147 9.80 -10.17 8.82
CA PHE A 147 9.29 -10.14 7.46
C PHE A 147 9.03 -8.68 7.11
N LEU A 148 10.05 -8.05 6.53
CA LEU A 148 10.01 -6.64 6.14
C LEU A 148 9.11 -6.52 4.91
N ASN A 149 7.97 -5.90 5.06
CA ASN A 149 6.92 -5.93 4.04
C ASN A 149 6.75 -4.58 3.35
N ASP A 150 6.27 -3.56 4.03
CA ASP A 150 5.94 -2.29 3.42
C ASP A 150 6.60 -1.10 4.15
N LEU A 151 6.56 0.08 3.54
CA LEU A 151 7.22 1.27 4.09
C LEU A 151 6.48 2.58 3.76
N ALA A 152 6.60 3.55 4.66
CA ALA A 152 6.19 4.93 4.45
C ALA A 152 7.37 5.89 4.65
N ILE A 153 7.46 6.94 3.82
CA ILE A 153 8.59 7.87 3.80
C ILE A 153 8.17 9.21 4.39
N ASP A 154 8.85 9.64 5.44
CA ASP A 154 8.67 10.92 6.12
C ASP A 154 9.84 11.85 5.80
N LEU A 155 9.71 12.63 4.76
CA LEU A 155 10.74 13.61 4.37
C LEU A 155 10.85 14.78 5.35
N LYS A 156 9.79 15.09 6.09
CA LYS A 156 9.78 16.17 7.07
C LYS A 156 10.69 15.89 8.26
N HIS A 157 10.68 14.64 8.72
CA HIS A 157 11.52 14.19 9.83
C HIS A 157 12.73 13.37 9.37
N ASN A 158 12.92 13.23 8.04
CA ASN A 158 13.99 12.48 7.44
C ASN A 158 14.03 11.01 7.92
N ALA A 159 12.85 10.39 7.98
CA ALA A 159 12.63 9.05 8.49
C ALA A 159 11.94 8.14 7.48
N VAL A 160 12.09 6.82 7.67
CA VAL A 160 11.28 5.79 7.01
C VAL A 160 10.68 4.90 8.09
N TYR A 161 9.41 4.59 7.95
CA TYR A 161 8.71 3.64 8.79
C TYR A 161 8.51 2.35 8.03
N VAL A 162 8.99 1.24 8.58
CA VAL A 162 8.92 -0.08 7.96
C VAL A 162 7.98 -0.98 8.75
N ALA A 163 7.06 -1.63 8.08
CA ALA A 163 6.23 -2.68 8.66
C ALA A 163 7.03 -3.99 8.73
N ASP A 164 7.41 -4.43 9.92
CA ASP A 164 7.92 -5.77 10.17
C ASP A 164 6.75 -6.70 10.53
N THR A 165 6.12 -7.23 9.50
CA THR A 165 4.91 -8.05 9.61
C THR A 165 5.15 -9.33 10.40
N GLY A 166 6.35 -9.93 10.27
CA GLY A 166 6.70 -11.18 10.96
C GLY A 166 6.92 -11.01 12.46
N MET A 167 7.34 -9.81 12.89
CA MET A 167 7.52 -9.47 14.31
C MET A 167 6.40 -8.59 14.86
N GLU A 168 5.40 -8.29 14.02
CA GLU A 168 4.28 -7.43 14.40
C GLU A 168 4.75 -6.09 15.01
N ALA A 169 5.72 -5.44 14.34
CA ALA A 169 6.40 -4.24 14.81
C ALA A 169 6.53 -3.19 13.72
N ILE A 170 6.72 -1.93 14.11
CA ILE A 170 7.14 -0.87 13.21
C ILE A 170 8.63 -0.58 13.48
N ILE A 171 9.44 -0.51 12.41
CA ILE A 171 10.83 -0.07 12.49
C ILE A 171 10.90 1.37 12.02
N VAL A 172 11.43 2.25 12.86
CA VAL A 172 11.68 3.66 12.54
C VAL A 172 13.16 3.78 12.15
N VAL A 173 13.42 4.23 10.93
CA VAL A 173 14.78 4.41 10.38
C VAL A 173 15.06 5.89 10.18
N ASP A 174 16.09 6.42 10.80
CA ASP A 174 16.61 7.76 10.54
C ASP A 174 17.46 7.74 9.25
N LEU A 175 17.00 8.45 8.23
CA LEU A 175 17.69 8.51 6.95
C LEU A 175 19.01 9.28 6.99
N SER A 176 19.25 10.17 7.98
CA SER A 176 20.50 10.92 8.11
C SER A 176 21.63 10.03 8.61
N THR A 177 21.33 9.27 9.66
CA THR A 177 22.33 8.47 10.38
C THR A 177 22.34 7.00 9.95
N GLY A 178 21.22 6.50 9.46
CA GLY A 178 20.99 5.06 9.21
C GLY A 178 20.68 4.28 10.49
N GLN A 179 20.53 4.95 11.63
CA GLN A 179 20.08 4.30 12.86
C GLN A 179 18.63 3.87 12.74
N ALA A 180 18.31 2.75 13.36
CA ALA A 180 16.97 2.22 13.36
C ALA A 180 16.56 1.78 14.76
N ARG A 181 15.27 1.86 15.06
CA ARG A 181 14.69 1.33 16.30
C ARG A 181 13.37 0.63 16.03
N ARG A 182 13.08 -0.38 16.79
CA ARG A 182 11.82 -1.12 16.73
C ARG A 182 10.87 -0.57 17.79
N VAL A 183 9.60 -0.38 17.40
CA VAL A 183 8.55 0.11 18.29
C VAL A 183 7.29 -0.72 18.13
N LEU A 184 6.46 -0.75 19.17
CA LEU A 184 5.12 -1.35 19.23
C LEU A 184 5.10 -2.86 18.95
N GLU A 185 6.21 -3.57 19.10
CA GLU A 185 6.29 -5.01 18.85
C GLU A 185 5.23 -5.79 19.64
N GLY A 186 4.48 -6.65 18.92
CA GLY A 186 3.44 -7.51 19.48
C GLY A 186 2.33 -6.77 20.22
N SER A 187 2.19 -5.47 19.99
CA SER A 187 1.13 -4.67 20.61
C SER A 187 -0.23 -4.95 19.98
N LYS A 188 -1.31 -4.63 20.67
CA LYS A 188 -2.66 -4.74 20.11
C LYS A 188 -2.88 -3.89 18.83
N PHE A 189 -1.99 -2.92 18.58
CA PHE A 189 -2.07 -2.00 17.44
C PHE A 189 -1.30 -2.49 16.21
N THR A 190 -0.45 -3.52 16.39
CA THR A 190 0.39 -4.08 15.30
C THR A 190 0.17 -5.57 15.10
N LYS A 191 -0.43 -6.23 16.12
CA LYS A 191 -0.62 -7.68 16.14
C LYS A 191 -1.77 -8.11 15.24
N ALA A 192 -1.61 -9.30 14.61
CA ALA A 192 -2.69 -9.97 13.92
C ALA A 192 -3.84 -10.34 14.85
N GLU A 193 -5.05 -10.11 14.40
CA GLU A 193 -6.26 -10.62 15.04
C GLU A 193 -6.54 -12.07 14.60
N LYS A 194 -7.37 -12.78 15.35
CA LYS A 194 -7.78 -14.16 15.02
C LYS A 194 -8.89 -14.17 13.96
N LEU A 195 -8.56 -13.60 12.79
CA LEU A 195 -9.43 -13.56 11.62
C LEU A 195 -8.91 -14.54 10.58
N ASP A 196 -9.79 -15.34 10.01
CA ASP A 196 -9.44 -16.22 8.91
C ASP A 196 -9.68 -15.49 7.58
N MET A 197 -8.70 -15.51 6.68
CA MET A 197 -8.85 -15.05 5.30
C MET A 197 -9.57 -16.13 4.52
N ILE A 198 -10.79 -15.83 4.08
CA ILE A 198 -11.57 -16.74 3.22
C ILE A 198 -11.68 -16.08 1.85
N ILE A 199 -11.07 -16.66 0.82
CA ILE A 199 -11.08 -16.19 -0.55
C ILE A 199 -11.55 -17.33 -1.45
N ASP A 200 -12.45 -17.07 -2.37
CA ASP A 200 -13.07 -18.10 -3.23
C ASP A 200 -13.65 -19.28 -2.43
N GLY A 201 -14.18 -19.00 -1.24
CA GLY A 201 -14.75 -20.01 -0.33
C GLY A 201 -13.71 -20.92 0.35
N LYS A 202 -12.42 -20.64 0.20
CA LYS A 202 -11.31 -21.39 0.81
C LYS A 202 -10.56 -20.52 1.81
N ARG A 203 -10.16 -21.13 2.93
CA ARG A 203 -9.27 -20.48 3.88
C ARG A 203 -7.85 -20.45 3.32
N VAL A 204 -7.22 -19.27 3.36
CA VAL A 204 -5.82 -19.11 2.99
C VAL A 204 -4.94 -19.70 4.08
N GLU A 205 -4.08 -20.64 3.69
CA GLU A 205 -3.18 -21.36 4.59
C GLU A 205 -1.73 -21.31 4.07
N MET A 206 -0.80 -21.39 4.99
CA MET A 206 0.63 -21.60 4.70
C MET A 206 1.13 -22.73 5.59
N ASN A 207 1.72 -23.77 5.02
CA ASN A 207 2.16 -24.96 5.74
C ASN A 207 1.04 -25.58 6.62
N GLY A 208 -0.19 -25.62 6.12
CA GLY A 208 -1.36 -26.17 6.82
C GLY A 208 -1.85 -25.34 8.01
N GLN A 209 -1.39 -24.11 8.16
CA GLN A 209 -1.85 -23.19 9.19
C GLN A 209 -2.55 -21.98 8.58
N PRO A 210 -3.63 -21.45 9.21
CA PRO A 210 -4.26 -20.22 8.75
C PRO A 210 -3.27 -19.07 8.69
N VAL A 211 -3.21 -18.37 7.56
CA VAL A 211 -2.40 -17.17 7.41
C VAL A 211 -3.02 -16.04 8.23
N ARG A 212 -2.25 -15.51 9.18
CA ARG A 212 -2.61 -14.34 9.99
C ARG A 212 -1.39 -13.46 10.12
N LEU A 213 -1.48 -12.27 9.54
CA LEU A 213 -0.35 -11.36 9.41
C LEU A 213 -0.63 -10.07 10.19
N GLY A 214 0.40 -9.62 10.92
CA GLY A 214 0.37 -8.39 11.71
C GLY A 214 0.41 -7.14 10.84
N VAL A 215 1.01 -6.07 11.38
CA VAL A 215 1.16 -4.79 10.68
C VAL A 215 1.76 -5.03 9.29
N ASN A 216 1.05 -4.51 8.26
CA ASN A 216 1.48 -4.59 6.88
C ASN A 216 1.08 -3.32 6.13
N PRO A 217 -0.22 -3.04 5.88
CA PRO A 217 -0.53 -1.78 5.21
C PRO A 217 -0.08 -0.60 6.08
N ILE A 218 0.70 0.29 5.47
CA ILE A 218 1.25 1.48 6.11
C ILE A 218 1.32 2.64 5.12
N THR A 219 0.91 3.84 5.52
CA THR A 219 1.02 5.06 4.71
C THR A 219 1.19 6.29 5.59
N ILE A 220 1.49 7.43 4.99
CA ILE A 220 1.67 8.71 5.68
C ILE A 220 0.91 9.81 4.94
N ASP A 221 0.31 10.77 5.63
CA ASP A 221 -0.37 11.88 4.99
C ASP A 221 0.60 12.81 4.23
N SER A 222 0.07 13.62 3.32
CA SER A 222 0.86 14.51 2.46
C SER A 222 1.63 15.58 3.23
N GLN A 223 1.22 15.90 4.45
CA GLN A 223 1.88 16.87 5.33
C GLN A 223 2.97 16.23 6.19
N ASN A 224 3.11 14.90 6.16
CA ASN A 224 3.95 14.11 7.06
C ASN A 224 3.65 14.38 8.55
N GLU A 225 2.37 14.57 8.89
CA GLU A 225 1.91 14.81 10.27
C GLU A 225 1.48 13.52 10.97
N TYR A 226 0.91 12.56 10.24
CA TYR A 226 0.41 11.32 10.79
C TYR A 226 0.84 10.11 9.95
N LEU A 227 1.36 9.11 10.63
CA LEU A 227 1.56 7.76 10.11
C LEU A 227 0.29 6.95 10.35
N TYR A 228 -0.18 6.25 9.31
CA TYR A 228 -1.37 5.37 9.33
C TYR A 228 -0.95 3.94 9.07
N TRP A 229 -1.53 2.99 9.79
CA TRP A 229 -1.27 1.57 9.59
C TRP A 229 -2.41 0.69 10.10
N GLY A 230 -2.38 -0.59 9.71
CA GLY A 230 -3.23 -1.64 10.26
C GLY A 230 -2.51 -2.99 10.25
N ALA A 231 -3.04 -3.97 10.99
CA ALA A 231 -2.66 -5.34 10.74
C ALA A 231 -3.36 -5.84 9.47
N MET A 232 -2.69 -6.63 8.63
CA MET A 232 -3.34 -7.26 7.47
C MET A 232 -4.57 -8.05 7.95
N SER A 233 -4.35 -8.99 8.88
CA SER A 233 -5.42 -9.72 9.56
C SER A 233 -5.92 -8.92 10.77
N GLY A 234 -6.52 -7.77 10.53
CA GLY A 234 -7.09 -6.89 11.55
C GLY A 234 -8.22 -6.05 11.00
N LYS A 235 -9.05 -5.52 11.89
CA LYS A 235 -10.25 -4.74 11.54
C LYS A 235 -10.12 -3.24 11.77
N ALA A 236 -8.91 -2.75 12.03
CA ALA A 236 -8.72 -1.35 12.38
C ALA A 236 -7.57 -0.71 11.60
N ILE A 237 -7.77 0.57 11.22
CA ILE A 237 -6.70 1.50 10.91
C ILE A 237 -6.43 2.33 12.17
N TYR A 238 -5.16 2.46 12.49
CA TYR A 238 -4.63 3.32 13.52
C TYR A 238 -3.78 4.42 12.92
N ARG A 239 -3.62 5.53 13.66
CA ARG A 239 -2.64 6.56 13.31
C ARG A 239 -1.91 7.07 14.54
N ILE A 240 -0.75 7.65 14.31
CA ILE A 240 0.02 8.37 15.33
C ILE A 240 0.67 9.60 14.71
N SER A 241 0.76 10.71 15.46
CA SER A 241 1.54 11.84 15.00
C SER A 241 3.01 11.46 14.82
N THR A 242 3.57 11.81 13.67
CA THR A 242 4.98 11.58 13.32
C THR A 242 5.93 12.21 14.34
N LYS A 243 5.53 13.33 14.97
CA LYS A 243 6.27 13.92 16.08
C LYS A 243 6.45 12.97 17.28
N HIS A 244 5.44 12.14 17.56
CA HIS A 244 5.52 11.20 18.67
C HIS A 244 6.35 9.97 18.31
N ILE A 245 6.08 9.36 17.15
CA ILE A 245 6.78 8.13 16.75
C ILE A 245 8.27 8.40 16.46
N ASN A 246 8.67 9.62 16.09
CA ASN A 246 10.08 10.00 15.91
C ASN A 246 10.76 10.39 17.22
N ASN A 247 10.03 10.59 18.32
CA ASN A 247 10.65 10.95 19.60
C ASN A 247 11.27 9.72 20.28
N GLU A 248 12.58 9.62 20.22
CA GLU A 248 13.37 8.51 20.82
C GLU A 248 13.28 8.42 22.34
N GLN A 249 12.83 9.49 23.01
CA GLN A 249 12.66 9.50 24.46
C GLN A 249 11.36 8.82 24.92
N LEU A 250 10.40 8.62 23.99
CA LEU A 250 9.15 7.95 24.31
C LEU A 250 9.33 6.42 24.28
N THR A 251 8.93 5.79 25.36
CA THR A 251 8.84 4.33 25.44
C THR A 251 7.64 3.82 24.65
N ASP A 252 7.59 2.52 24.35
CA ASP A 252 6.40 1.88 23.74
C ASP A 252 5.13 2.14 24.56
N SER A 253 5.24 2.18 25.88
CA SER A 253 4.10 2.50 26.78
C SER A 253 3.61 3.93 26.58
N ASP A 254 4.51 4.86 26.28
CA ASP A 254 4.14 6.26 26.01
C ASP A 254 3.58 6.39 24.60
N LEU A 255 4.20 5.78 23.61
CA LEU A 255 3.69 5.77 22.23
C LEU A 255 2.25 5.27 22.17
N LYS A 256 1.93 4.17 22.88
CA LYS A 256 0.56 3.60 22.94
C LYS A 256 -0.51 4.57 23.43
N LYS A 257 -0.15 5.61 24.21
CA LYS A 257 -1.07 6.65 24.69
C LYS A 257 -1.42 7.67 23.61
N HIS A 258 -0.60 7.77 22.57
CA HIS A 258 -0.75 8.71 21.45
C HIS A 258 -1.28 8.06 20.17
N ILE A 259 -1.57 6.75 20.21
CA ILE A 259 -2.18 6.06 19.07
C ILE A 259 -3.67 6.34 19.06
N GLU A 260 -4.16 6.79 17.92
CA GLU A 260 -5.56 7.04 17.68
C GLU A 260 -6.15 5.92 16.81
N TYR A 261 -7.35 5.47 17.16
CA TYR A 261 -8.17 4.62 16.30
C TYR A 261 -8.77 5.51 15.20
N TYR A 262 -8.53 5.16 13.94
CA TYR A 262 -9.01 5.95 12.81
C TYR A 262 -10.33 5.43 12.26
N GLY A 263 -10.52 4.13 12.19
CA GLY A 263 -11.78 3.50 11.80
C GLY A 263 -11.65 2.01 11.50
N GLU A 264 -12.78 1.40 11.14
CA GLU A 264 -12.82 -0.02 10.75
C GLU A 264 -12.33 -0.23 9.32
N LYS A 265 -11.75 -1.42 9.06
CA LYS A 265 -11.33 -1.86 7.74
C LYS A 265 -11.58 -3.35 7.51
N PRO A 266 -11.72 -3.82 6.26
CA PRO A 266 -11.65 -5.24 5.93
C PRO A 266 -10.23 -5.81 6.13
N ILE A 267 -10.05 -7.12 5.91
CA ILE A 267 -8.70 -7.71 5.76
C ILE A 267 -8.07 -7.11 4.52
N SER A 268 -6.90 -6.47 4.67
CA SER A 268 -6.31 -5.62 3.62
C SER A 268 -4.80 -5.77 3.54
N ASP A 269 -4.26 -5.69 2.33
CA ASP A 269 -2.83 -5.72 2.06
C ASP A 269 -2.25 -4.31 1.91
N GLY A 270 -2.89 -3.44 1.16
CA GLY A 270 -2.42 -2.08 0.89
C GLY A 270 -3.35 -0.97 1.36
N ILE A 271 -2.77 0.18 1.69
CA ILE A 271 -3.48 1.45 1.94
C ILE A 271 -2.73 2.62 1.31
N THR A 272 -3.47 3.65 0.91
CA THR A 272 -2.94 4.98 0.58
C THR A 272 -3.90 6.06 1.05
N ILE A 273 -3.53 7.34 0.93
CA ILE A 273 -4.29 8.45 1.51
C ILE A 273 -4.27 9.66 0.59
N ASP A 274 -5.38 10.41 0.55
CA ASP A 274 -5.47 11.71 -0.12
C ASP A 274 -5.32 12.90 0.85
N ASP A 275 -5.36 14.13 0.32
CA ASP A 275 -5.20 15.36 1.10
C ASP A 275 -6.38 15.67 2.02
N ASP A 276 -7.56 15.10 1.77
CA ASP A 276 -8.73 15.16 2.67
C ASP A 276 -8.72 14.04 3.72
N HIS A 277 -7.60 13.31 3.83
CA HIS A 277 -7.41 12.19 4.75
C HIS A 277 -8.34 11.00 4.52
N ASN A 278 -8.88 10.83 3.32
CA ASN A 278 -9.55 9.59 2.95
C ASN A 278 -8.49 8.49 2.78
N VAL A 279 -8.59 7.41 3.54
CA VAL A 279 -7.70 6.27 3.45
C VAL A 279 -8.32 5.23 2.52
N TYR A 280 -7.69 5.00 1.37
CA TYR A 280 -8.09 3.96 0.43
C TYR A 280 -7.51 2.63 0.89
N ILE A 281 -8.31 1.56 0.79
CA ILE A 281 -8.00 0.27 1.42
C ILE A 281 -8.34 -0.84 0.44
N THR A 282 -7.39 -1.76 0.21
CA THR A 282 -7.66 -2.98 -0.51
C THR A 282 -8.46 -3.94 0.37
N SER A 283 -9.45 -4.62 -0.18
CA SER A 283 -10.22 -5.67 0.51
C SER A 283 -9.95 -7.01 -0.19
N ILE A 284 -8.97 -7.76 0.32
CA ILE A 284 -8.47 -8.96 -0.34
C ILE A 284 -9.42 -10.15 -0.25
N THR A 285 -10.37 -10.14 0.69
CA THR A 285 -11.38 -11.19 0.87
C THR A 285 -12.70 -10.91 0.16
N GLU A 286 -12.83 -9.73 -0.43
CA GLU A 286 -14.08 -9.25 -1.05
C GLU A 286 -13.88 -8.83 -2.51
N ASP A 287 -12.66 -9.01 -3.07
CA ASP A 287 -12.29 -8.53 -4.39
C ASP A 287 -12.70 -7.07 -4.60
N ALA A 288 -12.29 -6.21 -3.65
CA ALA A 288 -12.81 -4.86 -3.56
C ALA A 288 -11.73 -3.82 -3.19
N ILE A 289 -12.05 -2.56 -3.48
CA ILE A 289 -11.35 -1.38 -2.97
C ILE A 289 -12.37 -0.52 -2.25
N GLY A 290 -12.05 -0.10 -1.04
CA GLY A 290 -12.89 0.80 -0.26
C GLY A 290 -12.15 2.05 0.19
N VAL A 291 -12.89 2.92 0.87
CA VAL A 291 -12.37 4.14 1.48
C VAL A 291 -12.86 4.28 2.91
N LEU A 292 -11.95 4.60 3.79
CA LEU A 292 -12.21 4.99 5.17
C LEU A 292 -12.08 6.50 5.28
N ARG A 293 -13.17 7.18 5.64
CA ARG A 293 -13.23 8.64 5.73
C ARG A 293 -12.80 9.15 7.11
N PRO A 294 -12.44 10.45 7.25
CA PRO A 294 -12.04 11.04 8.53
C PRO A 294 -13.09 10.94 9.64
N ASP A 295 -14.36 10.79 9.30
CA ASP A 295 -15.44 10.60 10.27
C ASP A 295 -15.56 9.16 10.78
N GLY A 296 -14.68 8.26 10.30
CA GLY A 296 -14.65 6.84 10.64
C GLY A 296 -15.60 5.96 9.83
N SER A 297 -16.32 6.51 8.87
CA SER A 297 -17.18 5.73 7.96
C SER A 297 -16.36 5.02 6.89
N TYR A 298 -16.68 3.72 6.66
CA TYR A 298 -16.09 2.92 5.57
C TYR A 298 -17.12 2.70 4.47
N GLU A 299 -16.68 2.82 3.22
CA GLU A 299 -17.48 2.60 2.02
C GLU A 299 -16.70 1.79 0.99
N THR A 300 -17.32 0.79 0.38
CA THR A 300 -16.76 0.07 -0.78
C THR A 300 -16.96 0.91 -2.03
N LEU A 301 -15.85 1.30 -2.68
CA LEU A 301 -15.86 2.08 -3.92
C LEU A 301 -16.03 1.19 -5.16
N PHE A 302 -15.30 0.07 -5.17
CA PHE A 302 -15.29 -0.88 -6.29
C PHE A 302 -15.31 -2.29 -5.75
N GLN A 303 -16.09 -3.16 -6.39
CA GLN A 303 -16.10 -4.60 -6.15
C GLN A 303 -16.28 -5.31 -7.48
N ASP A 304 -15.30 -6.14 -7.87
CA ASP A 304 -15.28 -6.84 -9.15
C ASP A 304 -14.31 -8.04 -9.07
N ASP A 305 -14.64 -9.15 -9.71
CA ASP A 305 -13.78 -10.35 -9.77
C ASP A 305 -12.40 -10.05 -10.41
N LEU A 306 -12.28 -8.94 -11.16
CA LEU A 306 -11.00 -8.45 -11.67
C LEU A 306 -10.04 -7.97 -10.58
N LEU A 307 -10.54 -7.69 -9.38
CA LEU A 307 -9.77 -7.25 -8.21
C LEU A 307 -9.30 -8.42 -7.34
N SER A 308 -8.97 -9.55 -7.93
CA SER A 308 -8.52 -10.74 -7.23
C SER A 308 -7.17 -10.50 -6.53
N TRP A 309 -7.21 -10.33 -5.23
CA TRP A 309 -6.13 -9.87 -4.35
C TRP A 309 -5.53 -8.53 -4.78
N PRO A 310 -6.25 -7.41 -4.58
CA PRO A 310 -5.64 -6.08 -4.74
C PRO A 310 -4.61 -5.86 -3.62
N ASP A 311 -3.40 -5.40 -3.99
CA ASP A 311 -2.24 -5.32 -3.07
C ASP A 311 -1.81 -3.86 -2.87
N GLY A 312 -0.74 -3.41 -3.52
CA GLY A 312 -0.15 -2.10 -3.31
C GLY A 312 -0.84 -0.97 -4.06
N PHE A 313 -0.77 0.22 -3.48
CA PHE A 313 -1.26 1.46 -4.10
C PHE A 313 -0.13 2.42 -4.43
N ALA A 314 -0.33 3.23 -5.48
CA ALA A 314 0.45 4.44 -5.74
C ALA A 314 -0.44 5.57 -6.21
N VAL A 315 -0.09 6.81 -5.87
CA VAL A 315 -0.75 7.99 -6.40
C VAL A 315 0.01 8.48 -7.63
N GLY A 316 -0.72 8.65 -8.75
CA GLY A 316 -0.18 9.18 -9.99
C GLY A 316 -0.14 10.71 -10.02
N LEU A 317 0.57 11.27 -11.02
CA LEU A 317 0.62 12.72 -11.26
C LEU A 317 -0.68 13.29 -11.81
N ASP A 318 -1.58 12.42 -12.26
CA ASP A 318 -2.87 12.70 -12.87
C ASP A 318 -4.04 12.65 -11.87
N ASN A 319 -3.73 12.58 -10.57
CA ASN A 319 -4.69 12.41 -9.47
C ASN A 319 -5.44 11.07 -9.51
N TYR A 320 -4.89 10.07 -10.19
CA TYR A 320 -5.38 8.70 -10.14
C TYR A 320 -4.62 7.89 -9.09
N ILE A 321 -5.33 6.99 -8.45
CA ILE A 321 -4.77 5.97 -7.58
C ILE A 321 -4.62 4.70 -8.40
N TYR A 322 -3.40 4.20 -8.45
CA TYR A 322 -3.00 2.97 -9.13
C TYR A 322 -2.96 1.84 -8.11
N VAL A 323 -3.36 0.65 -8.53
CA VAL A 323 -3.38 -0.55 -7.69
C VAL A 323 -2.87 -1.76 -8.45
N THR A 324 -2.10 -2.61 -7.77
CA THR A 324 -1.65 -3.89 -8.31
C THR A 324 -2.64 -5.00 -7.97
N ILE A 325 -2.82 -5.93 -8.91
CA ILE A 325 -3.66 -7.12 -8.75
C ILE A 325 -2.79 -8.34 -9.02
N ASN A 326 -2.69 -9.25 -8.06
CA ASN A 326 -1.68 -10.32 -8.11
C ASN A 326 -2.16 -11.74 -7.83
N GLU A 327 -3.44 -11.98 -7.55
CA GLU A 327 -3.98 -13.32 -7.27
C GLU A 327 -3.19 -14.09 -6.19
N LEU A 328 -2.66 -13.41 -5.17
CA LEU A 328 -1.66 -13.96 -4.26
C LEU A 328 -2.09 -15.25 -3.55
N HIS A 329 -3.38 -15.40 -3.25
CA HIS A 329 -3.95 -16.61 -2.65
C HIS A 329 -3.76 -17.86 -3.53
N ARG A 330 -3.43 -17.69 -4.82
CA ARG A 330 -3.17 -18.75 -5.79
C ARG A 330 -1.68 -19.00 -6.04
N SER A 331 -0.80 -18.24 -5.35
CA SER A 331 0.65 -18.33 -5.51
C SER A 331 1.22 -19.69 -5.03
N PRO A 332 2.39 -20.09 -5.53
CA PRO A 332 3.07 -21.30 -5.07
C PRO A 332 3.30 -21.34 -3.55
N GLU A 333 3.67 -20.23 -2.94
CA GLU A 333 3.96 -20.15 -1.49
C GLU A 333 2.73 -20.50 -0.63
N LEU A 334 1.54 -20.16 -1.07
CA LEU A 334 0.27 -20.43 -0.37
C LEU A 334 -0.42 -21.72 -0.85
N ASN A 335 0.19 -22.48 -1.76
CA ASN A 335 -0.38 -23.70 -2.34
C ASN A 335 0.65 -24.82 -2.48
N ASP A 336 1.46 -25.07 -1.43
CA ASP A 336 2.42 -26.18 -1.35
C ASP A 336 3.37 -26.27 -2.58
N GLY A 337 3.78 -25.11 -3.11
CA GLY A 337 4.69 -24.98 -4.24
C GLY A 337 4.04 -25.04 -5.62
N GLN A 338 2.71 -25.13 -5.71
CA GLN A 338 1.98 -25.17 -6.97
C GLN A 338 1.39 -23.80 -7.32
N ASP A 339 1.65 -23.32 -8.54
CA ASP A 339 1.05 -22.10 -9.06
C ASP A 339 -0.36 -22.40 -9.59
N HIS A 340 -1.34 -21.81 -8.95
CA HIS A 340 -2.76 -21.89 -9.34
C HIS A 340 -3.28 -20.55 -9.90
N SER A 341 -2.40 -19.57 -10.12
CA SER A 341 -2.78 -18.27 -10.69
C SER A 341 -3.30 -18.46 -12.13
N GLN A 342 -4.18 -17.57 -12.51
CA GLN A 342 -4.66 -17.48 -13.90
C GLN A 342 -3.78 -16.59 -14.76
N ASN A 343 -2.70 -16.05 -14.17
CA ASN A 343 -1.82 -15.04 -14.75
C ASN A 343 -2.57 -13.77 -15.18
N GLU A 344 -3.63 -13.44 -14.46
CA GLU A 344 -4.42 -12.22 -14.68
C GLU A 344 -3.84 -11.04 -13.87
N PHE A 345 -2.52 -10.96 -13.83
CA PHE A 345 -1.78 -9.88 -13.18
C PHE A 345 -1.98 -8.55 -13.88
N LYS A 346 -2.25 -7.50 -13.12
CA LYS A 346 -2.64 -6.20 -13.67
C LYS A 346 -2.14 -5.03 -12.83
N VAL A 347 -2.03 -3.88 -13.47
CA VAL A 347 -2.11 -2.58 -12.83
C VAL A 347 -3.43 -1.96 -13.26
N MET A 348 -4.23 -1.54 -12.30
CA MET A 348 -5.49 -0.82 -12.51
C MET A 348 -5.39 0.57 -11.90
N ARG A 349 -6.30 1.49 -12.25
CA ARG A 349 -6.36 2.82 -11.64
C ARG A 349 -7.79 3.35 -11.58
N PHE A 350 -8.02 4.28 -10.68
CA PHE A 350 -9.26 5.02 -10.52
C PHE A 350 -8.97 6.44 -10.05
N GLU A 351 -9.88 7.36 -10.28
CA GLU A 351 -9.74 8.76 -9.85
C GLU A 351 -9.84 8.86 -8.33
N ALA A 352 -8.92 9.59 -7.68
CA ALA A 352 -8.99 9.88 -6.26
C ALA A 352 -10.18 10.78 -5.93
N LEU A 353 -10.78 10.59 -4.75
CA LEU A 353 -11.93 11.40 -4.29
C LEU A 353 -11.56 12.85 -4.00
N SER A 354 -10.31 13.09 -3.63
CA SER A 354 -9.71 14.40 -3.40
C SER A 354 -8.32 14.45 -4.00
N THR A 355 -7.67 15.61 -3.92
CA THR A 355 -6.26 15.73 -4.33
C THR A 355 -5.41 14.73 -3.57
N ALA A 356 -4.59 13.99 -4.27
CA ALA A 356 -3.68 13.01 -3.69
C ALA A 356 -2.24 13.28 -4.17
N GLN A 357 -1.26 13.01 -3.30
CA GLN A 357 0.14 13.30 -3.56
C GLN A 357 0.93 12.02 -3.81
N PRO A 358 1.79 11.97 -4.85
CA PRO A 358 2.70 10.85 -5.07
C PRO A 358 3.62 10.58 -3.87
N GLY A 359 4.05 9.32 -3.71
CA GLY A 359 4.96 8.91 -2.64
C GLY A 359 4.26 8.55 -1.32
N ARG A 360 3.02 8.05 -1.42
CA ARG A 360 2.19 7.64 -0.27
C ARG A 360 1.76 6.19 -0.41
#